data_74a03a3f179364cb259c952aa8f86536
#
_entry.id   74a03a3f179364cb259c952aa8f86536
#
_cell.length_a   1.000
_cell.length_b   1.000
_cell.length_c   1.000
_cell.angle_alpha   90.00
_cell.angle_beta   90.00
_cell.angle_gamma   90.00
#
_symmetry.space_group_name_H-M   'P 1'
#
loop_
_entity.id
_entity.type
_entity.pdbx_description
1 polymer ?
#
loop_
_entity_poly.entity_id
_entity_poly.type
_entity_poly.pdbx_seq_one_letter_code
_entity_poly.pdbx_strand_id
1 'polypeptide(L)'
;GHPPSFTFGLTALSFFVAGALILGYLDYCFYEDSAPNIISQLLDKEPLLGFQKMAFTKESNKLEGLINGYTVVLSPLVNLQGDKVLMILIPLQIREGLDNYFTKYNDHFTFTLSGQILFAEAIIKDYARQYEYKKLLKLIDNTTSSLKEKKIAPLKVIDE
;
A
#
# COMPACT_ATOMS: atom_id res chain seq x y z
N GLY A 1 32.70 -13.50 -14.84
CA GLY A 1 31.74 -13.39 -13.78
C GLY A 1 30.77 -12.23 -14.02
N HIS A 2 29.50 -12.53 -14.10
CA HIS A 2 28.52 -11.46 -14.15
C HIS A 2 28.50 -10.77 -12.79
N PRO A 3 28.45 -9.42 -12.72
CA PRO A 3 28.22 -8.74 -11.46
C PRO A 3 26.92 -9.26 -10.84
N PRO A 4 26.85 -9.40 -9.50
CA PRO A 4 25.61 -9.78 -8.85
C PRO A 4 24.53 -8.83 -9.33
N SER A 5 23.47 -9.42 -9.84
CA SER A 5 22.46 -8.72 -10.59
C SER A 5 21.98 -7.48 -9.81
N PHE A 6 22.15 -6.33 -10.41
CA PHE A 6 21.63 -5.03 -9.95
C PHE A 6 20.12 -5.13 -9.61
N THR A 7 19.44 -6.10 -10.18
CA THR A 7 18.05 -6.46 -9.98
C THR A 7 17.75 -7.09 -8.62
N PHE A 8 18.64 -7.91 -8.06
CA PHE A 8 18.46 -8.47 -6.71
C PHE A 8 18.59 -7.38 -5.63
N GLY A 9 19.51 -6.44 -5.83
CA GLY A 9 19.64 -5.27 -4.97
C GLY A 9 18.40 -4.37 -5.02
N LEU A 10 17.78 -4.21 -6.19
CA LEU A 10 16.59 -3.37 -6.39
C LEU A 10 15.33 -3.99 -5.77
N THR A 11 15.14 -5.31 -5.87
CA THR A 11 14.00 -6.00 -5.25
C THR A 11 14.13 -6.05 -3.73
N ALA A 12 15.29 -6.39 -3.20
CA ALA A 12 15.55 -6.33 -1.76
C ALA A 12 15.43 -4.89 -1.23
N LEU A 13 15.91 -3.90 -1.98
CA LEU A 13 15.81 -2.49 -1.65
C LEU A 13 14.35 -2.02 -1.68
N SER A 14 13.53 -2.50 -2.63
CA SER A 14 12.12 -2.12 -2.73
C SER A 14 11.29 -2.63 -1.56
N PHE A 15 11.52 -3.85 -1.11
CA PHE A 15 10.90 -4.39 0.10
C PHE A 15 11.39 -3.67 1.36
N PHE A 16 12.66 -3.34 1.41
CA PHE A 16 13.25 -2.63 2.54
C PHE A 16 12.77 -1.18 2.61
N VAL A 17 12.64 -0.51 1.48
CA VAL A 17 12.14 0.89 1.40
C VAL A 17 10.65 0.94 1.67
N ALA A 18 9.85 0.03 1.14
CA ALA A 18 8.43 -0.07 1.48
C ALA A 18 8.24 -0.36 2.99
N GLY A 19 9.04 -1.25 3.55
CA GLY A 19 9.06 -1.53 4.99
C GLY A 19 9.52 -0.33 5.82
N ALA A 20 10.59 0.34 5.41
CA ALA A 20 11.13 1.52 6.10
C ALA A 20 10.19 2.73 6.02
N LEU A 21 9.46 2.89 4.92
CA LEU A 21 8.44 3.93 4.79
C LEU A 21 7.25 3.70 5.70
N ILE A 22 6.76 2.46 5.74
CA ILE A 22 5.69 2.07 6.66
C ILE A 22 6.16 2.29 8.10
N LEU A 23 7.38 1.88 8.45
CA LEU A 23 7.95 2.06 9.78
C LEU A 23 8.24 3.54 10.10
N GLY A 24 8.82 4.29 9.18
CA GLY A 24 9.11 5.72 9.40
C GLY A 24 7.85 6.58 9.47
N TYR A 25 6.81 6.23 8.72
CA TYR A 25 5.51 6.88 8.81
C TYR A 25 4.78 6.47 10.10
N LEU A 26 4.96 5.23 10.55
CA LEU A 26 4.48 4.74 11.85
C LEU A 26 5.10 5.51 13.01
N ASP A 27 6.42 5.70 13.01
CA ASP A 27 7.13 6.49 14.03
C ASP A 27 6.68 7.96 14.07
N TYR A 28 6.33 8.51 12.93
CA TYR A 28 5.87 9.89 12.82
C TYR A 28 4.41 10.09 13.23
N CYS A 29 3.54 9.10 12.93
CA CYS A 29 2.10 9.25 13.08
C CYS A 29 1.47 8.41 14.19
N PHE A 30 2.15 7.37 14.71
CA PHE A 30 1.49 6.32 15.51
C PHE A 30 2.32 5.82 16.69
N TYR A 31 1.64 5.30 17.71
CA TYR A 31 2.23 4.72 18.92
C TYR A 31 2.79 3.32 18.69
N GLU A 32 4.06 3.07 19.06
CA GLU A 32 4.73 1.78 18.93
C GLU A 32 4.15 0.67 19.85
N ASP A 33 3.69 1.01 21.04
CA ASP A 33 3.46 0.02 22.11
C ASP A 33 2.12 -0.72 22.07
N SER A 34 1.12 -0.22 21.36
CA SER A 34 -0.21 -0.87 21.32
C SER A 34 -0.49 -1.57 19.99
N ALA A 35 0.40 -1.44 19.04
CA ALA A 35 0.10 -1.68 17.66
C ALA A 35 -0.01 -3.16 17.22
N PRO A 36 0.87 -4.12 17.59
CA PRO A 36 0.89 -5.40 16.88
C PRO A 36 -0.38 -6.23 17.09
N ASN A 37 -0.89 -6.29 18.30
CA ASN A 37 -2.07 -7.10 18.60
C ASN A 37 -3.36 -6.47 18.06
N ILE A 38 -3.48 -5.15 18.17
CA ILE A 38 -4.63 -4.41 17.65
C ILE A 38 -4.68 -4.48 16.14
N ILE A 39 -3.56 -4.28 15.46
CA ILE A 39 -3.46 -4.36 14.01
C ILE A 39 -3.79 -5.76 13.51
N SER A 40 -3.27 -6.81 14.13
CA SER A 40 -3.60 -8.18 13.78
C SER A 40 -5.10 -8.46 13.90
N GLN A 41 -5.75 -7.95 14.94
CA GLN A 41 -7.21 -8.07 15.10
C GLN A 41 -7.99 -7.29 14.05
N LEU A 42 -7.51 -6.12 13.64
CA LEU A 42 -8.14 -5.32 12.60
C LEU A 42 -8.11 -6.01 11.23
N LEU A 43 -7.04 -6.74 10.93
CA LEU A 43 -6.93 -7.53 9.71
C LEU A 43 -7.99 -8.63 9.61
N ASP A 44 -8.42 -9.17 10.73
CA ASP A 44 -9.42 -10.24 10.80
C ASP A 44 -10.88 -9.73 10.90
N LYS A 45 -11.07 -8.42 10.81
CA LYS A 45 -12.39 -7.78 10.82
C LYS A 45 -12.76 -7.18 9.47
N GLU A 46 -14.06 -7.06 9.21
CA GLU A 46 -14.53 -6.32 8.02
C GLU A 46 -14.12 -4.83 8.11
N PRO A 47 -13.78 -4.19 6.99
CA PRO A 47 -13.83 -4.70 5.61
C PRO A 47 -12.61 -5.53 5.17
N LEU A 48 -11.57 -5.63 5.98
CA LEU A 48 -10.31 -6.28 5.60
C LEU A 48 -10.43 -7.80 5.50
N LEU A 49 -11.28 -8.41 6.30
CA LEU A 49 -11.54 -9.85 6.23
C LEU A 49 -12.00 -10.29 4.83
N GLY A 50 -12.76 -9.47 4.13
CA GLY A 50 -13.19 -9.74 2.75
C GLY A 50 -12.01 -9.90 1.78
N PHE A 51 -10.96 -9.11 1.96
CA PHE A 51 -9.73 -9.22 1.14
C PHE A 51 -8.95 -10.50 1.44
N GLN A 52 -8.89 -10.96 2.67
CA GLN A 52 -8.30 -12.26 2.99
C GLN A 52 -9.03 -13.40 2.28
N LYS A 53 -10.36 -13.37 2.25
CA LYS A 53 -11.19 -14.36 1.54
C LYS A 53 -10.99 -14.31 0.01
N MET A 54 -10.52 -13.19 -0.52
CA MET A 54 -10.24 -12.95 -1.94
C MET A 54 -8.81 -13.30 -2.35
N ALA A 55 -8.08 -14.05 -1.56
CA ALA A 55 -6.69 -14.46 -1.79
C ALA A 55 -5.62 -13.39 -1.53
N PHE A 56 -5.90 -12.35 -0.73
CA PHE A 56 -4.85 -11.52 -0.16
C PHE A 56 -4.10 -12.29 0.91
N THR A 57 -2.78 -12.18 0.91
CA THR A 57 -1.92 -12.80 1.91
C THR A 57 -1.86 -11.93 3.16
N LYS A 58 -2.17 -12.53 4.30
CA LYS A 58 -2.01 -11.87 5.60
C LYS A 58 -0.57 -11.98 6.07
N GLU A 59 0.04 -10.84 6.35
CA GLU A 59 1.28 -10.73 7.11
C GLU A 59 0.97 -10.16 8.52
N SER A 60 1.97 -9.98 9.37
CA SER A 60 1.75 -9.58 10.77
C SER A 60 0.96 -8.27 10.93
N ASN A 61 1.12 -7.32 10.01
CA ASN A 61 0.57 -5.97 10.10
C ASN A 61 -0.09 -5.47 8.82
N LYS A 62 -0.20 -6.30 7.79
CA LYS A 62 -0.74 -5.90 6.49
C LYS A 62 -1.38 -7.05 5.74
N LEU A 63 -2.19 -6.69 4.75
CA LEU A 63 -2.65 -7.58 3.69
C LEU A 63 -1.99 -7.17 2.37
N GLU A 64 -1.60 -8.13 1.57
CA GLU A 64 -1.00 -7.91 0.27
C GLU A 64 -1.63 -8.83 -0.78
N GLY A 65 -1.98 -8.28 -1.92
CA GLY A 65 -2.57 -9.03 -3.02
C GLY A 65 -2.52 -8.28 -4.34
N LEU A 66 -3.12 -8.85 -5.37
CA LEU A 66 -3.16 -8.30 -6.72
C LEU A 66 -4.57 -7.87 -7.09
N ILE A 67 -4.71 -6.66 -7.62
CA ILE A 67 -5.94 -6.16 -8.25
C ILE A 67 -5.56 -5.53 -9.59
N ASN A 68 -6.14 -6.04 -10.68
CA ASN A 68 -5.86 -5.60 -12.05
C ASN A 68 -4.35 -5.61 -12.42
N GLY A 69 -3.60 -6.56 -11.87
CA GLY A 69 -2.16 -6.68 -12.09
C GLY A 69 -1.28 -5.76 -11.23
N TYR A 70 -1.88 -4.95 -10.36
CA TYR A 70 -1.17 -4.10 -9.41
C TYR A 70 -1.09 -4.77 -8.05
N THR A 71 0.09 -4.73 -7.44
CA THR A 71 0.24 -5.08 -6.02
C THR A 71 -0.46 -4.03 -5.17
N VAL A 72 -1.33 -4.47 -4.29
CA VAL A 72 -2.05 -3.60 -3.35
C VAL A 72 -1.71 -4.03 -1.93
N VAL A 73 -1.23 -3.09 -1.14
CA VAL A 73 -0.91 -3.28 0.28
C VAL A 73 -1.93 -2.53 1.12
N LEU A 74 -2.59 -3.23 2.03
CA LEU A 74 -3.56 -2.68 2.97
C LEU A 74 -2.98 -2.76 4.38
N SER A 75 -2.70 -1.60 4.98
CA SER A 75 -2.10 -1.49 6.31
C SER A 75 -3.02 -0.72 7.25
N PRO A 76 -3.75 -1.41 8.14
CA PRO A 76 -4.53 -0.75 9.17
C PRO A 76 -3.61 -0.20 10.26
N LEU A 77 -3.90 0.99 10.74
CA LEU A 77 -3.12 1.72 11.73
C LEU A 77 -4.05 2.34 12.77
N VAL A 78 -3.51 2.60 13.95
CA VAL A 78 -4.20 3.36 15.00
C VAL A 78 -3.39 4.62 15.27
N ASN A 79 -3.99 5.79 15.10
CA ASN A 79 -3.31 7.06 15.35
C ASN A 79 -3.22 7.39 16.85
N LEU A 80 -2.53 8.49 17.19
CA LEU A 80 -2.34 8.93 18.57
C LEU A 80 -3.65 9.23 19.31
N GLN A 81 -4.72 9.56 18.58
CA GLN A 81 -6.05 9.83 19.13
C GLN A 81 -6.89 8.55 19.27
N GLY A 82 -6.37 7.40 18.90
CA GLY A 82 -7.08 6.12 18.93
C GLY A 82 -7.95 5.85 17.69
N ASP A 83 -7.90 6.71 16.68
CA ASP A 83 -8.66 6.52 15.44
C ASP A 83 -8.03 5.42 14.59
N LYS A 84 -8.88 4.60 14.00
CA LYS A 84 -8.47 3.55 13.07
C LYS A 84 -8.33 4.14 11.67
N VAL A 85 -7.16 3.98 11.11
CA VAL A 85 -6.79 4.50 9.78
C VAL A 85 -6.36 3.35 8.90
N LEU A 86 -6.75 3.37 7.63
CA LEU A 86 -6.26 2.43 6.63
C LEU A 86 -5.33 3.17 5.67
N MET A 87 -4.11 2.70 5.57
CA MET A 87 -3.17 3.10 4.52
C MET A 87 -3.22 2.08 3.39
N ILE A 88 -3.44 2.57 2.16
CA ILE A 88 -3.42 1.78 0.94
C ILE A 88 -2.23 2.22 0.12
N LEU A 89 -1.36 1.28 -0.24
CA LEU A 89 -0.18 1.51 -1.06
C LEU A 89 -0.23 0.66 -2.32
N ILE A 90 -0.02 1.29 -3.46
CA ILE A 90 0.08 0.64 -4.77
C ILE A 90 1.43 1.02 -5.37
N PRO A 91 2.45 0.14 -5.33
CA PRO A 91 3.75 0.42 -5.92
C PRO A 91 3.66 0.50 -7.44
N LEU A 92 4.29 1.53 -8.00
CA LEU A 92 4.25 1.83 -9.42
C LEU A 92 5.67 1.94 -9.99
N GLN A 93 5.80 1.68 -11.28
CA GLN A 93 7.01 2.00 -12.01
C GLN A 93 7.12 3.51 -12.20
N ILE A 94 8.31 4.09 -11.96
CA ILE A 94 8.56 5.51 -12.20
C ILE A 94 8.34 5.83 -13.68
N ARG A 95 7.62 6.90 -13.94
CA ARG A 95 7.38 7.45 -15.27
C ARG A 95 7.83 8.90 -15.30
N GLU A 96 8.42 9.31 -16.42
CA GLU A 96 8.72 10.72 -16.68
C GLU A 96 7.45 11.58 -16.53
N GLY A 97 7.57 12.71 -15.85
CA GLY A 97 6.46 13.63 -15.58
C GLY A 97 5.68 13.36 -14.29
N LEU A 98 5.98 12.27 -13.56
CA LEU A 98 5.42 11.98 -12.23
C LEU A 98 6.45 12.20 -11.11
N ASP A 99 7.43 13.04 -11.35
CA ASP A 99 8.58 13.27 -10.47
C ASP A 99 8.25 14.21 -9.30
N ASN A 100 7.04 14.76 -9.25
CA ASN A 100 6.63 15.66 -8.21
C ASN A 100 6.12 14.90 -6.99
N TYR A 101 6.69 15.22 -5.84
CA TYR A 101 6.22 14.71 -4.55
C TYR A 101 4.78 15.17 -4.28
N PHE A 102 3.96 14.26 -3.76
CA PHE A 102 2.60 14.55 -3.28
C PHE A 102 1.64 15.14 -4.32
N THR A 103 1.73 14.67 -5.55
CA THR A 103 0.75 15.05 -6.57
C THR A 103 -0.57 14.29 -6.36
N LYS A 104 -1.65 15.04 -6.19
CA LYS A 104 -3.00 14.46 -6.09
C LYS A 104 -3.37 13.75 -7.39
N TYR A 105 -3.73 12.47 -7.28
CA TYR A 105 -4.13 11.64 -8.41
C TYR A 105 -5.66 11.62 -8.60
N ASN A 106 -6.39 11.34 -7.52
CA ASN A 106 -7.85 11.41 -7.48
C ASN A 106 -8.30 11.86 -6.08
N ASP A 107 -9.57 11.74 -5.75
CA ASP A 107 -10.09 12.22 -4.47
C ASP A 107 -9.50 11.49 -3.25
N HIS A 108 -8.97 10.30 -3.42
CA HIS A 108 -8.45 9.46 -2.34
C HIS A 108 -6.95 9.20 -2.43
N PHE A 109 -6.40 9.15 -3.62
CA PHE A 109 -5.02 8.76 -3.86
C PHE A 109 -4.13 9.93 -4.23
N THR A 110 -2.91 9.89 -3.72
CA THR A 110 -1.84 10.84 -4.04
C THR A 110 -0.64 10.05 -4.55
N PHE A 111 0.04 10.56 -5.57
CA PHE A 111 1.33 10.02 -5.95
C PHE A 111 2.39 10.49 -4.98
N THR A 112 3.12 9.54 -4.43
CA THR A 112 4.21 9.78 -3.48
C THR A 112 5.46 9.08 -3.99
N LEU A 113 6.52 9.83 -4.20
CA LEU A 113 7.83 9.28 -4.54
C LEU A 113 8.64 9.10 -3.27
N SER A 114 9.09 7.89 -3.02
CA SER A 114 9.97 7.59 -1.92
C SER A 114 11.14 6.75 -2.38
N GLY A 115 12.34 7.32 -2.22
CA GLY A 115 13.53 6.74 -2.81
C GLY A 115 13.37 6.65 -4.33
N GLN A 116 13.43 5.43 -4.86
CA GLN A 116 13.26 5.15 -6.29
C GLN A 116 11.91 4.49 -6.61
N ILE A 117 10.97 4.50 -5.67
CA ILE A 117 9.66 3.87 -5.85
C ILE A 117 8.58 4.94 -5.82
N LEU A 118 7.74 4.93 -6.85
CA LEU A 118 6.52 5.71 -6.91
C LEU A 118 5.37 4.88 -6.31
N PHE A 119 4.58 5.50 -5.45
CA PHE A 119 3.37 4.89 -4.90
C PHE A 119 2.14 5.71 -5.26
N ALA A 120 1.04 5.03 -5.56
CA ALA A 120 -0.27 5.61 -5.33
C ALA A 120 -0.66 5.28 -3.88
N GLU A 121 -0.87 6.31 -3.07
CA GLU A 121 -1.11 6.20 -1.63
C GLU A 121 -2.45 6.80 -1.28
N ALA A 122 -3.24 6.10 -0.47
CA ALA A 122 -4.43 6.64 0.15
C ALA A 122 -4.38 6.41 1.67
N ILE A 123 -4.84 7.41 2.42
CA ILE A 123 -5.00 7.33 3.87
C ILE A 123 -6.48 7.59 4.17
N ILE A 124 -7.16 6.58 4.69
CA ILE A 124 -8.59 6.63 4.97
C ILE A 124 -8.81 6.55 6.48
N LYS A 125 -9.26 7.66 7.05
CA LYS A 125 -9.66 7.71 8.47
C LYS A 125 -11.02 7.04 8.65
N ASP A 126 -11.21 6.38 9.80
CA ASP A 126 -12.46 5.67 10.12
C ASP A 126 -12.96 4.74 9.01
N TYR A 127 -12.05 4.05 8.35
CA TYR A 127 -12.34 3.24 7.18
C TYR A 127 -13.43 2.17 7.43
N ALA A 128 -13.44 1.59 8.62
CA ALA A 128 -14.41 0.55 8.98
C ALA A 128 -15.86 1.06 9.08
N ARG A 129 -16.04 2.35 9.35
CA ARG A 129 -17.35 3.00 9.35
C ARG A 129 -17.78 3.48 7.97
N GLN A 130 -16.83 3.94 7.16
CA GLN A 130 -17.10 4.54 5.85
C GLN A 130 -17.21 3.52 4.74
N TYR A 131 -16.51 2.39 4.86
CA TYR A 131 -16.38 1.41 3.79
C TYR A 131 -16.78 0.02 4.23
N GLU A 132 -17.74 -0.55 3.52
CA GLU A 132 -17.93 -2.00 3.43
C GLU A 132 -16.89 -2.59 2.47
N TYR A 133 -16.60 -3.89 2.59
CA TYR A 133 -15.65 -4.57 1.73
C TYR A 133 -15.85 -4.29 0.23
N LYS A 134 -17.09 -4.39 -0.24
CA LYS A 134 -17.41 -4.16 -1.66
C LYS A 134 -17.11 -2.75 -2.14
N LYS A 135 -17.37 -1.75 -1.29
CA LYS A 135 -17.08 -0.34 -1.60
C LYS A 135 -15.60 -0.06 -1.61
N LEU A 136 -14.86 -0.61 -0.66
CA LEU A 136 -13.41 -0.48 -0.60
C LEU A 136 -12.74 -1.17 -1.78
N LEU A 137 -13.18 -2.37 -2.12
CA LEU A 137 -12.73 -3.09 -3.31
C LEU A 137 -12.99 -2.28 -4.58
N LYS A 138 -14.17 -1.69 -4.72
CA LYS A 138 -14.53 -0.84 -5.88
C LYS A 138 -13.64 0.39 -5.98
N LEU A 139 -13.32 1.04 -4.85
CA LEU A 139 -12.40 2.18 -4.83
C LEU A 139 -11.02 1.79 -5.38
N ILE A 140 -10.48 0.67 -4.93
CA ILE A 140 -9.17 0.17 -5.37
C ILE A 140 -9.23 -0.29 -6.83
N ASP A 141 -10.28 -1.00 -7.21
CA ASP A 141 -10.48 -1.46 -8.58
C ASP A 141 -10.58 -0.29 -9.56
N ASN A 142 -11.35 0.73 -9.24
CA ASN A 142 -11.45 1.94 -10.06
C ASN A 142 -10.11 2.67 -10.18
N THR A 143 -9.35 2.75 -9.10
CA THR A 143 -8.04 3.40 -9.10
C THR A 143 -7.03 2.62 -9.94
N THR A 144 -6.93 1.32 -9.77
CA THR A 144 -6.02 0.47 -10.56
C THR A 144 -6.41 0.40 -12.03
N SER A 145 -7.70 0.36 -12.35
CA SER A 145 -8.20 0.44 -13.73
C SER A 145 -7.85 1.76 -14.39
N SER A 146 -7.99 2.87 -13.67
CA SER A 146 -7.60 4.20 -14.16
C SER A 146 -6.08 4.31 -14.36
N LEU A 147 -5.27 3.75 -13.47
CA LEU A 147 -3.81 3.70 -13.64
C LEU A 147 -3.44 2.94 -14.92
N LYS A 148 -4.10 1.83 -15.18
CA LYS A 148 -3.90 1.02 -16.38
C LYS A 148 -4.28 1.77 -17.67
N GLU A 149 -5.41 2.46 -17.68
CA GLU A 149 -5.85 3.31 -18.79
C GLU A 149 -4.85 4.42 -19.11
N LYS A 150 -4.27 5.02 -18.07
CA LYS A 150 -3.26 6.08 -18.20
C LYS A 150 -1.85 5.52 -18.47
N LYS A 151 -1.70 4.22 -18.65
CA LYS A 151 -0.44 3.53 -18.91
C LYS A 151 0.62 3.75 -17.83
N ILE A 152 0.19 3.89 -16.59
CA ILE A 152 1.06 3.92 -15.43
C ILE A 152 1.26 2.47 -14.97
N ALA A 153 2.43 1.91 -15.25
CA ALA A 153 2.70 0.50 -15.03
C ALA A 153 2.86 0.17 -13.54
N PRO A 154 2.42 -1.04 -13.11
CA PRO A 154 2.74 -1.55 -11.79
C PRO A 154 4.25 -1.76 -11.65
N LEU A 155 4.75 -1.65 -10.42
CA LEU A 155 6.11 -2.06 -10.12
C LEU A 155 6.23 -3.56 -10.39
N LYS A 156 7.10 -3.94 -11.31
CA LYS A 156 7.37 -5.34 -11.59
C LYS A 156 8.28 -5.90 -10.51
N VAL A 157 7.77 -6.85 -9.74
CA VAL A 157 8.63 -7.78 -9.00
C VAL A 157 9.22 -8.71 -10.07
N ILE A 158 10.51 -8.63 -10.25
CA ILE A 158 11.22 -9.59 -11.11
C ILE A 158 11.31 -10.88 -10.29
N ASP A 159 10.40 -11.81 -10.54
CA ASP A 159 10.56 -13.18 -10.10
C ASP A 159 11.74 -13.78 -10.88
N GLU A 160 12.77 -14.11 -10.15
CA GLU A 160 13.85 -14.92 -10.69
C GLU A 160 13.44 -16.40 -10.81
#